data_03691c272924488a295df54847fbe2cb
#
_entry.id   03691c272924488a295df54847fbe2cb
#
_cell.length_a   1.000
_cell.length_b   1.000
_cell.length_c   1.000
_cell.angle_alpha   90.00
_cell.angle_beta   90.00
_cell.angle_gamma   90.00
#
_symmetry.space_group_name_H-M   'P 1'
#
loop_
_entity.id
_entity.type
_entity.pdbx_description
1 polymer ?
#
loop_
_entity_poly.entity_id
_entity_poly.type
_entity_poly.pdbx_seq_one_letter_code
_entity_poly.pdbx_strand_id
1 'polypeptide(L)'
;MTPTVVLYNGKIRLVVGSGGSIRIRSAILQVLTNLLDFEMRLDNAVNVSRYHLESGVFQCELGYDPQAVDTLELLGYPVNRWDRRSIYFGGAHSVSRTPSGHLVAAGDNRRGGAKVVVK
;
A
#
# COMPACT_ATOMS: atom_id res chain seq x y z
N MET A 1 -11.02 8.87 6.05
CA MET A 1 -9.70 8.37 6.45
C MET A 1 -9.89 7.26 7.47
N THR A 2 -9.05 6.26 7.43
CA THR A 2 -9.09 5.14 8.38
C THR A 2 -7.70 4.99 9.01
N PRO A 3 -7.37 5.78 10.05
CA PRO A 3 -6.09 5.64 10.71
C PRO A 3 -6.02 4.26 11.35
N THR A 4 -4.94 3.55 11.08
CA THR A 4 -4.72 2.17 11.54
C THR A 4 -3.44 2.11 12.34
N VAL A 5 -3.50 1.46 13.50
CA VAL A 5 -2.35 1.22 14.38
C VAL A 5 -2.15 -0.28 14.53
N VAL A 6 -0.94 -0.74 14.25
CA VAL A 6 -0.53 -2.13 14.49
C VAL A 6 0.32 -2.18 15.74
N LEU A 7 -0.05 -3.06 16.66
CA LEU A 7 0.71 -3.33 17.87
C LEU A 7 1.43 -4.69 17.76
N TYR A 8 2.62 -4.74 18.31
CA TYR A 8 3.38 -5.97 18.48
C TYR A 8 3.96 -6.01 19.89
N ASN A 9 3.62 -7.03 20.66
CA ASN A 9 3.99 -7.14 22.07
C ASN A 9 3.62 -5.90 22.90
N GLY A 10 2.42 -5.35 22.69
CA GLY A 10 1.92 -4.17 23.37
C GLY A 10 2.54 -2.83 22.95
N LYS A 11 3.46 -2.84 21.98
CA LYS A 11 4.13 -1.62 21.47
C LYS A 11 3.68 -1.30 20.05
N ILE A 12 3.62 -0.01 19.73
CA ILE A 12 3.28 0.45 18.38
C ILE A 12 4.38 -0.03 17.41
N ARG A 13 3.97 -0.81 16.41
CA ARG A 13 4.81 -1.30 15.32
C ARG A 13 4.67 -0.46 14.07
N LEU A 14 3.43 -0.05 13.75
CA LEU A 14 3.11 0.71 12.55
C LEU A 14 1.92 1.61 12.82
N VAL A 15 1.97 2.82 12.29
CA VAL A 15 0.82 3.71 12.12
C VAL A 15 0.69 4.02 10.65
N VAL A 16 -0.48 3.81 10.06
CA VAL A 16 -0.75 4.04 8.64
C VAL A 16 -2.11 4.68 8.46
N GLY A 17 -2.20 5.60 7.53
CA GLY A 17 -3.45 6.20 7.09
C GLY A 17 -3.45 6.40 5.59
N SER A 18 -4.61 6.34 4.97
CA SER A 18 -4.78 6.57 3.53
C SER A 18 -5.97 7.47 3.25
N GLY A 19 -5.87 8.27 2.21
CA GLY A 19 -7.00 8.90 1.55
C GLY A 19 -7.45 8.09 0.33
N GLY A 20 -8.67 8.30 -0.19
CA GLY A 20 -9.13 7.65 -1.43
C GLY A 20 -10.48 6.94 -1.36
N SER A 21 -11.37 7.34 -0.44
CA SER A 21 -12.73 6.81 -0.33
C SER A 21 -12.75 5.29 -0.13
N ILE A 22 -13.53 4.55 -0.91
CA ILE A 22 -13.67 3.09 -0.78
C ILE A 22 -12.35 2.33 -1.00
N ARG A 23 -11.39 2.93 -1.70
CA ARG A 23 -10.08 2.34 -2.01
C ARG A 23 -9.09 2.39 -0.85
N ILE A 24 -9.41 3.13 0.22
CA ILE A 24 -8.62 3.14 1.47
C ILE A 24 -8.40 1.72 1.99
N ARG A 25 -9.40 0.86 1.94
CA ARG A 25 -9.34 -0.54 2.39
C ARG A 25 -8.23 -1.32 1.69
N SER A 26 -8.23 -1.29 0.35
CA SER A 26 -7.21 -2.00 -0.44
C SER A 26 -5.82 -1.40 -0.25
N ALA A 27 -5.71 -0.07 -0.15
CA ALA A 27 -4.44 0.59 0.07
C ALA A 27 -3.81 0.19 1.42
N ILE A 28 -4.58 0.26 2.50
CA ILE A 28 -4.09 -0.12 3.84
C ILE A 28 -3.80 -1.62 3.91
N LEU A 29 -4.68 -2.48 3.40
CA LEU A 29 -4.48 -3.93 3.41
C LEU A 29 -3.17 -4.30 2.70
N GLN A 30 -2.92 -3.76 1.50
CA GLN A 30 -1.70 -4.08 0.76
C GLN A 30 -0.44 -3.57 1.45
N VAL A 31 -0.47 -2.38 2.05
CA VAL A 31 0.68 -1.89 2.84
C VAL A 31 0.95 -2.79 4.05
N LEU A 32 -0.10 -3.22 4.76
CA LEU A 32 0.04 -4.14 5.89
C LEU A 32 0.63 -5.48 5.46
N THR A 33 0.06 -6.11 4.43
CA THR A 33 0.53 -7.38 3.89
C THR A 33 1.98 -7.28 3.42
N ASN A 34 2.31 -6.24 2.66
CA ASN A 34 3.67 -6.03 2.16
C ASN A 34 4.69 -5.87 3.29
N LEU A 35 4.33 -5.14 4.35
CA LEU A 35 5.24 -4.89 5.46
C LEU A 35 5.34 -6.08 6.42
N LEU A 36 4.21 -6.71 6.76
CA LEU A 36 4.14 -7.70 7.85
C LEU A 36 4.35 -9.13 7.34
N ASP A 37 3.79 -9.49 6.19
CA ASP A 37 3.85 -10.84 5.66
C ASP A 37 5.03 -11.03 4.70
N PHE A 38 5.28 -10.05 3.84
CA PHE A 38 6.40 -10.07 2.88
C PHE A 38 7.67 -9.38 3.40
N GLU A 39 7.64 -8.82 4.60
CA GLU A 39 8.79 -8.17 5.25
C GLU A 39 9.47 -7.09 4.40
N MET A 40 8.70 -6.43 3.52
CA MET A 40 9.22 -5.36 2.68
C MET A 40 9.65 -4.17 3.53
N ARG A 41 10.65 -3.43 3.05
CA ARG A 41 10.97 -2.12 3.63
C ARG A 41 9.75 -1.20 3.51
N LEU A 42 9.56 -0.32 4.50
CA LEU A 42 8.37 0.52 4.59
C LEU A 42 8.15 1.40 3.36
N ASP A 43 9.21 1.99 2.83
CA ASP A 43 9.15 2.82 1.62
C ASP A 43 8.70 2.01 0.38
N ASN A 44 9.18 0.78 0.24
CA ASN A 44 8.74 -0.12 -0.81
C ASN A 44 7.29 -0.58 -0.59
N ALA A 45 6.95 -1.00 0.63
CA ALA A 45 5.60 -1.45 0.98
C ALA A 45 4.53 -0.40 0.66
N VAL A 46 4.85 0.89 0.87
CA VAL A 46 3.96 2.01 0.57
C VAL A 46 3.90 2.32 -0.93
N ASN A 47 5.03 2.23 -1.63
CA ASN A 47 5.15 2.75 -3.00
C ASN A 47 5.11 1.69 -4.11
N VAL A 48 5.06 0.40 -3.79
CA VAL A 48 4.84 -0.65 -4.81
C VAL A 48 3.46 -0.47 -5.47
N SER A 49 3.32 -1.00 -6.68
CA SER A 49 2.06 -0.96 -7.43
C SER A 49 0.90 -1.56 -6.63
N ARG A 50 -0.28 -0.99 -6.80
CA ARG A 50 -1.50 -1.42 -6.10
C ARG A 50 -2.54 -1.94 -7.07
N TYR A 51 -3.44 -2.75 -6.51
CA TYR A 51 -4.67 -3.13 -7.17
C TYR A 51 -5.89 -2.80 -6.32
N HIS A 52 -7.05 -2.74 -6.95
CA HIS A 52 -8.33 -2.58 -6.27
C HIS A 52 -9.42 -3.29 -7.06
N LEU A 53 -10.19 -4.12 -6.39
CA LEU A 53 -11.37 -4.74 -6.99
C LEU A 53 -12.58 -3.85 -6.73
N GLU A 54 -13.17 -3.34 -7.80
CA GLU A 54 -14.35 -2.50 -7.76
C GLU A 54 -15.36 -2.94 -8.83
N SER A 55 -16.59 -3.18 -8.42
CA SER A 55 -17.68 -3.59 -9.32
C SER A 55 -17.34 -4.81 -10.20
N GLY A 56 -16.59 -5.77 -9.64
CA GLY A 56 -16.18 -7.00 -10.33
C GLY A 56 -14.99 -6.84 -11.28
N VAL A 57 -14.38 -5.66 -11.36
CA VAL A 57 -13.21 -5.39 -12.21
C VAL A 57 -11.97 -5.15 -11.35
N PHE A 58 -10.89 -5.86 -11.64
CA PHE A 58 -9.58 -5.57 -11.07
C PHE A 58 -8.95 -4.36 -11.73
N GLN A 59 -8.79 -3.30 -10.97
CA GLN A 59 -8.00 -2.13 -11.32
C GLN A 59 -6.55 -2.43 -10.95
N CYS A 60 -5.66 -2.58 -11.92
CA CYS A 60 -4.24 -2.85 -11.69
C CYS A 60 -3.40 -1.65 -12.08
N GLU A 61 -2.64 -1.11 -11.13
CA GLU A 61 -1.75 0.02 -11.37
C GLU A 61 -0.52 -0.40 -12.18
N LEU A 62 0.09 0.54 -12.91
CA LEU A 62 1.36 0.29 -13.61
C LEU A 62 2.43 -0.26 -12.65
N GLY A 63 3.14 -1.31 -13.08
CA GLY A 63 4.27 -1.89 -12.37
C GLY A 63 4.01 -3.28 -11.78
N TYR A 64 2.83 -3.86 -12.00
CA TYR A 64 2.63 -5.29 -11.75
C TYR A 64 3.32 -6.14 -12.82
N ASP A 65 3.71 -7.35 -12.40
CA ASP A 65 4.18 -8.38 -13.33
C ASP A 65 3.06 -8.70 -14.33
N PRO A 66 3.31 -8.53 -15.64
CA PRO A 66 2.30 -8.85 -16.67
C PRO A 66 1.77 -10.27 -16.58
N GLN A 67 2.61 -11.25 -16.24
CA GLN A 67 2.21 -12.66 -16.13
C GLN A 67 1.22 -12.89 -14.98
N ALA A 68 1.42 -12.20 -13.86
CA ALA A 68 0.49 -12.26 -12.74
C ALA A 68 -0.88 -11.68 -13.12
N VAL A 69 -0.90 -10.59 -13.88
CA VAL A 69 -2.14 -9.97 -14.37
C VAL A 69 -2.82 -10.85 -15.43
N ASP A 70 -2.06 -11.44 -16.36
CA ASP A 70 -2.58 -12.41 -17.33
C ASP A 70 -3.24 -13.61 -16.64
N THR A 71 -2.66 -14.07 -15.52
CA THR A 71 -3.22 -15.16 -14.71
C THR A 71 -4.58 -14.78 -14.14
N LEU A 72 -4.77 -13.54 -13.67
CA LEU A 72 -6.07 -13.07 -13.20
C LEU A 72 -7.13 -13.11 -14.30
N GLU A 73 -6.77 -12.69 -15.51
CA GLU A 73 -7.67 -12.75 -16.68
C GLU A 73 -8.03 -14.18 -17.05
N LEU A 74 -7.06 -15.09 -17.03
CA LEU A 74 -7.29 -16.53 -17.27
C LEU A 74 -8.21 -17.16 -16.23
N LEU A 75 -8.20 -16.67 -14.99
CA LEU A 75 -9.12 -17.09 -13.92
C LEU A 75 -10.52 -16.49 -14.08
N GLY A 76 -10.75 -15.68 -15.11
CA GLY A 76 -12.06 -15.12 -15.43
C GLY A 76 -12.33 -13.75 -14.80
N TYR A 77 -11.31 -13.09 -14.24
CA TYR A 77 -11.46 -11.76 -13.69
C TYR A 77 -11.23 -10.69 -14.78
N PRO A 78 -12.19 -9.79 -15.04
CA PRO A 78 -11.94 -8.62 -15.87
C PRO A 78 -10.87 -7.74 -15.22
N VAL A 79 -9.87 -7.35 -16.00
CA VAL A 79 -8.76 -6.52 -15.53
C VAL A 79 -8.68 -5.23 -16.33
N ASN A 80 -8.62 -4.09 -15.63
CA ASN A 80 -8.25 -2.81 -16.20
C ASN A 80 -6.80 -2.49 -15.84
N ARG A 81 -5.91 -2.49 -16.84
CA ARG A 81 -4.47 -2.22 -16.68
C ARG A 81 -4.22 -0.74 -16.85
N TRP A 82 -3.77 -0.08 -15.80
CA TRP A 82 -3.42 1.33 -15.82
C TRP A 82 -2.02 1.52 -16.40
N ASP A 83 -1.85 2.53 -17.21
CA ASP A 83 -0.58 2.91 -17.83
C ASP A 83 0.28 3.85 -16.97
N ARG A 84 -0.20 4.19 -15.78
CA ARG A 84 0.44 5.13 -14.86
C ARG A 84 0.10 4.83 -13.40
N ARG A 85 0.88 5.42 -12.50
CA ARG A 85 0.51 5.54 -11.09
C ARG A 85 -0.56 6.62 -10.91
N SER A 86 -1.47 6.38 -9.98
CA SER A 86 -2.60 7.29 -9.79
C SER A 86 -3.03 7.42 -8.34
N ILE A 87 -3.48 8.62 -7.97
CA ILE A 87 -4.18 8.89 -6.70
C ILE A 87 -5.45 8.05 -6.54
N TYR A 88 -5.95 7.45 -7.62
CA TYR A 88 -7.04 6.50 -7.56
C TYR A 88 -6.77 5.37 -6.58
N PHE A 89 -5.54 4.87 -6.51
CA PHE A 89 -5.12 3.79 -5.63
C PHE A 89 -4.83 4.22 -4.19
N GLY A 90 -5.28 5.38 -3.78
CA GLY A 90 -5.11 5.93 -2.45
C GLY A 90 -3.79 6.65 -2.25
N GLY A 91 -3.48 6.95 -0.99
CA GLY A 91 -2.22 7.57 -0.59
C GLY A 91 -1.93 7.17 0.85
N ALA A 92 -1.11 6.15 1.04
CA ALA A 92 -0.86 5.55 2.36
C ALA A 92 0.41 6.13 2.99
N HIS A 93 0.27 7.13 3.86
CA HIS A 93 1.38 7.67 4.65
C HIS A 93 1.56 6.83 5.91
N SER A 94 2.81 6.49 6.23
CA SER A 94 3.10 5.50 7.26
C SER A 94 4.32 5.85 8.09
N VAL A 95 4.27 5.49 9.37
CA VAL A 95 5.42 5.51 10.30
C VAL A 95 5.50 4.14 10.97
N SER A 96 6.68 3.56 10.98
CA SER A 96 6.93 2.26 11.60
C SER A 96 8.10 2.35 12.58
N ARG A 97 8.08 1.49 13.58
CA ARG A 97 9.20 1.26 14.49
C ARG A 97 9.90 -0.04 14.10
N THR A 98 11.21 0.03 13.85
CA THR A 98 12.02 -1.15 13.58
C THR A 98 12.18 -2.02 14.82
N PRO A 99 12.58 -3.31 14.70
CA PRO A 99 12.91 -4.15 15.86
C PRO A 99 13.97 -3.54 16.77
N SER A 100 14.91 -2.78 16.21
CA SER A 100 15.96 -2.04 16.96
C SER A 100 15.44 -0.76 17.64
N GLY A 101 14.15 -0.42 17.47
CA GLY A 101 13.51 0.73 18.11
C GLY A 101 13.56 2.04 17.32
N HIS A 102 14.22 2.08 16.17
CA HIS A 102 14.28 3.27 15.32
C HIS A 102 12.95 3.54 14.63
N LEU A 103 12.61 4.80 14.47
CA LEU A 103 11.46 5.24 13.68
C LEU A 103 11.87 5.36 12.21
N VAL A 104 11.03 4.82 11.34
CA VAL A 104 11.11 4.99 9.89
C VAL A 104 9.76 5.49 9.37
N ALA A 105 9.79 6.35 8.36
CA ALA A 105 8.58 6.92 7.77
C ALA A 105 8.60 6.74 6.26
N ALA A 106 7.42 6.64 5.66
CA ALA A 106 7.24 6.63 4.22
C ALA A 106 6.06 7.51 3.82
N GLY A 107 6.29 8.40 2.86
CA GLY A 107 5.27 9.13 2.15
C GLY A 107 4.89 8.41 0.87
N ASP A 108 3.62 8.46 0.51
CA ASP A 108 3.11 7.88 -0.73
C ASP A 108 3.32 8.83 -1.90
N ASN A 109 4.07 8.39 -2.90
CA ASN A 109 4.40 9.19 -4.08
C ASN A 109 3.17 9.55 -4.93
N ARG A 110 2.06 8.78 -4.80
CA ARG A 110 0.79 9.07 -5.51
C ARG A 110 0.16 10.39 -5.06
N ARG A 111 0.49 10.85 -3.86
CA ARG A 111 -0.04 12.09 -3.26
C ARG A 111 1.08 13.06 -2.84
N GLY A 112 2.23 13.00 -3.49
CA GLY A 112 3.35 13.89 -3.18
C GLY A 112 3.87 13.73 -1.75
N GLY A 113 3.73 12.55 -1.17
CA GLY A 113 4.12 12.27 0.21
C GLY A 113 5.63 12.41 0.41
N ALA A 114 6.01 13.08 1.49
CA ALA A 114 7.38 13.23 1.94
C ALA A 114 7.54 12.70 3.36
N LYS A 115 8.76 12.46 3.76
CA LYS A 115 9.12 12.07 5.14
C LYS A 115 10.19 12.99 5.70
N VAL A 116 10.05 13.30 6.98
CA VAL A 116 11.06 14.04 7.75
C VAL A 116 11.33 13.26 9.03
N VAL A 117 12.59 13.03 9.33
CA VAL A 117 13.04 12.47 10.62
C VAL A 117 13.72 13.57 11.41
N VAL A 118 13.12 13.91 12.54
CA VAL A 118 13.69 14.88 13.48
C VAL A 118 14.53 14.10 14.49
N LYS A 119 15.77 14.52 14.67
CA LYS A 119 16.69 13.95 15.65
C LYS A 119 16.58 14.68 16.98
#